data_c9a9cfa525c10f40bacaf6fe252ca7ad
#
_entry.id   c9a9cfa525c10f40bacaf6fe252ca7ad
#
_cell.length_a   1.000
_cell.length_b   1.000
_cell.length_c   1.000
_cell.angle_alpha   90.00
_cell.angle_beta   90.00
_cell.angle_gamma   90.00
#
_symmetry.space_group_name_H-M   'P 1'
#
loop_
_entity.id
_entity.type
_entity.pdbx_description
1 polymer ?
#
loop_
_entity_poly.entity_id
_entity_poly.type
_entity_poly.pdbx_seq_one_letter_code
_entity_poly.pdbx_strand_id
1 'polypeptide(L)'
;MEKSFILKGNIAFSKDISHIETIENGYLVCIDGKSKGAFGAIPAEYEGLPLYDYGNSLIIPGMTDLHLHAPQYTFRGIGMDLELLQWLSTHTFPEEARYKDLEYARKAYRYFCYDLKRSFTTRACVFATLHTEATIELMDQIEDTGVIAYVGKVNMDRNGGEDLEEKDSDSSVAATLDWLKRIEGRYVNTKPILTPRFIPSCSDELMKKLGKMSDEKNLRIQSHLSENMSEVAWVGELVPDATCYANSYEIFGAMGSPDNPCIMAHCVYSDEKEMEILKKHGTYIAHCPNSNMNLTSGIAPVRKFLDQGIPVGIGTDVSAGSSMNMLRTILDTIMASKMYYRLVDTSSKPLAFEEVFYLATVSGGSYFGKVGSFEDGYEFDALVLDDSAMYSMRELSIRERIERSCYNDADCIIREKFVAGKHIFSRKQN
;
A
#
# COMPACT_ATOMS: atom_id res chain seq x y z
N MET A 1 19.23 18.37 -4.35
CA MET A 1 20.20 17.92 -3.34
C MET A 1 21.22 16.98 -4.00
N GLU A 2 22.37 16.83 -3.41
CA GLU A 2 23.38 15.88 -3.85
C GLU A 2 22.92 14.43 -3.64
N LYS A 3 23.59 13.46 -4.31
CA LYS A 3 23.24 12.04 -4.16
C LYS A 3 23.67 11.43 -2.82
N SER A 4 24.59 12.10 -2.12
CA SER A 4 25.11 11.70 -0.83
C SER A 4 25.07 12.87 0.14
N PHE A 5 24.48 12.66 1.32
CA PHE A 5 24.22 13.70 2.29
C PHE A 5 23.88 13.11 3.67
N ILE A 6 23.78 13.97 4.66
CA ILE A 6 23.37 13.63 6.02
C ILE A 6 22.13 14.45 6.41
N LEU A 7 21.12 13.79 6.99
CA LEU A 7 20.02 14.45 7.67
C LEU A 7 20.25 14.39 9.18
N LYS A 8 20.06 15.52 9.88
CA LYS A 8 20.15 15.56 11.33
C LYS A 8 18.80 15.91 11.95
N GLY A 9 18.40 15.17 12.98
CA GLY A 9 17.15 15.34 13.71
C GLY A 9 16.91 14.22 14.72
N ASN A 10 15.68 14.06 15.18
CA ASN A 10 15.29 12.97 16.06
C ASN A 10 14.84 11.79 15.22
N ILE A 11 15.68 10.75 15.14
CA ILE A 11 15.52 9.63 14.22
C ILE A 11 14.81 8.48 14.92
N ALA A 12 13.87 7.83 14.21
CA ALA A 12 13.29 6.56 14.64
C ALA A 12 12.99 5.64 13.45
N PHE A 13 13.19 4.35 13.63
CA PHE A 13 12.88 3.30 12.65
C PHE A 13 12.71 1.95 13.31
N SER A 14 11.92 1.07 12.71
CA SER A 14 11.79 -0.30 13.21
C SER A 14 13.06 -1.10 12.93
N LYS A 15 13.61 -1.72 13.96
CA LYS A 15 14.70 -2.68 13.91
C LYS A 15 14.17 -4.10 13.72
N ASP A 16 13.09 -4.40 14.39
CA ASP A 16 12.28 -5.61 14.24
C ASP A 16 10.81 -5.30 14.55
N ILE A 17 9.95 -6.30 14.49
CA ILE A 17 8.51 -6.13 14.70
C ILE A 17 8.13 -5.59 16.08
N SER A 18 8.98 -5.75 17.07
CA SER A 18 8.71 -5.39 18.47
C SER A 18 9.52 -4.19 18.97
N HIS A 19 10.49 -3.71 18.18
CA HIS A 19 11.42 -2.69 18.62
C HIS A 19 11.58 -1.54 17.60
N ILE A 20 11.38 -0.32 18.11
CA ILE A 20 11.70 0.93 17.41
C ILE A 20 13.01 1.47 18.00
N GLU A 21 14.04 1.54 17.16
CA GLU A 21 15.29 2.23 17.48
C GLU A 21 15.07 3.74 17.44
N THR A 22 15.58 4.48 18.42
CA THR A 22 15.47 5.94 18.48
C THR A 22 16.81 6.59 18.78
N ILE A 23 17.14 7.67 18.05
CA ILE A 23 18.39 8.41 18.22
C ILE A 23 18.08 9.90 18.30
N GLU A 24 18.28 10.51 19.46
CA GLU A 24 18.09 11.94 19.66
C GLU A 24 19.22 12.74 19.01
N ASN A 25 18.85 13.84 18.32
CA ASN A 25 19.81 14.68 17.59
C ASN A 25 20.76 13.89 16.70
N GLY A 26 20.27 12.77 16.16
CA GLY A 26 21.06 11.79 15.40
C GLY A 26 21.34 12.23 13.97
N TYR A 27 22.21 11.50 13.31
CA TYR A 27 22.70 11.72 11.96
C TYR A 27 22.34 10.52 11.09
N LEU A 28 21.48 10.70 10.10
CA LEU A 28 21.08 9.68 9.14
C LEU A 28 21.85 9.88 7.83
N VAL A 29 22.65 8.91 7.45
CA VAL A 29 23.57 9.00 6.31
C VAL A 29 22.96 8.36 5.06
N CYS A 30 22.93 9.12 3.97
CA CYS A 30 22.59 8.65 2.62
C CYS A 30 23.82 8.65 1.74
N ILE A 31 24.12 7.54 1.07
CA ILE A 31 25.14 7.43 0.02
C ILE A 31 24.47 6.81 -1.22
N ASP A 32 24.48 7.53 -2.32
CA ASP A 32 23.94 7.09 -3.61
C ASP A 32 22.52 6.48 -3.53
N GLY A 33 21.67 7.10 -2.71
CA GLY A 33 20.28 6.67 -2.54
C GLY A 33 20.07 5.50 -1.58
N LYS A 34 21.12 5.05 -0.89
CA LYS A 34 21.06 4.00 0.14
C LYS A 34 21.34 4.56 1.52
N SER A 35 20.69 4.04 2.54
CA SER A 35 21.04 4.29 3.93
C SER A 35 22.39 3.64 4.26
N LYS A 36 23.20 4.34 5.03
CA LYS A 36 24.40 3.83 5.66
C LYS A 36 24.25 3.66 7.17
N GLY A 37 23.08 3.96 7.68
CA GLY A 37 22.75 3.88 9.09
C GLY A 37 22.41 5.23 9.70
N ALA A 38 21.92 5.17 10.93
CA ALA A 38 21.66 6.31 11.78
C ALA A 38 22.61 6.27 13.00
N PHE A 39 23.21 7.42 13.33
CA PHE A 39 24.32 7.50 14.29
C PHE A 39 24.07 8.64 15.30
N GLY A 40 24.57 8.49 16.53
CA GLY A 40 24.59 9.57 17.53
C GLY A 40 25.64 10.65 17.27
N ALA A 41 26.67 10.33 16.46
CA ALA A 41 27.69 11.26 15.99
C ALA A 41 28.09 10.87 14.55
N ILE A 42 28.55 11.84 13.75
CA ILE A 42 28.98 11.56 12.36
C ILE A 42 30.23 10.66 12.40
N PRO A 43 30.20 9.45 11.81
CA PRO A 43 31.42 8.66 11.63
C PRO A 43 32.46 9.39 10.76
N ALA A 44 33.74 9.22 11.08
CA ALA A 44 34.84 9.92 10.39
C ALA A 44 34.83 9.74 8.85
N GLU A 45 34.37 8.58 8.37
CA GLU A 45 34.27 8.27 6.94
C GLU A 45 33.20 9.07 6.19
N TYR A 46 32.26 9.70 6.92
CA TYR A 46 31.18 10.53 6.36
C TYR A 46 31.37 12.02 6.66
N GLU A 47 32.48 12.41 7.30
CA GLU A 47 32.81 13.82 7.50
C GLU A 47 32.95 14.55 6.15
N GLY A 48 32.41 15.76 6.08
CA GLY A 48 32.46 16.58 4.85
C GLY A 48 31.29 16.36 3.88
N LEU A 49 30.39 15.40 4.13
CA LEU A 49 29.13 15.31 3.37
C LEU A 49 28.23 16.52 3.70
N PRO A 50 27.41 16.98 2.73
CA PRO A 50 26.39 18.00 2.97
C PRO A 50 25.48 17.60 4.11
N LEU A 51 25.36 18.46 5.12
CA LEU A 51 24.53 18.26 6.31
C LEU A 51 23.27 19.14 6.25
N TYR A 52 22.11 18.53 6.37
CA TYR A 52 20.82 19.21 6.48
C TYR A 52 20.29 19.02 7.92
N ASP A 53 20.33 20.09 8.72
CA ASP A 53 19.90 20.08 10.13
C ASP A 53 18.44 20.50 10.24
N TYR A 54 17.59 19.58 10.72
CA TYR A 54 16.16 19.81 10.92
C TYR A 54 15.80 20.06 12.39
N GLY A 55 16.79 20.22 13.26
CA GLY A 55 16.61 20.53 14.67
C GLY A 55 15.78 19.45 15.39
N ASN A 56 14.69 19.88 16.04
CA ASN A 56 13.84 18.98 16.82
C ASN A 56 12.84 18.14 15.98
N SER A 57 12.88 18.22 14.64
CA SER A 57 11.98 17.43 13.79
C SER A 57 12.21 15.93 13.93
N LEU A 58 11.13 15.14 13.77
CA LEU A 58 11.20 13.71 13.68
C LEU A 58 11.68 13.29 12.27
N ILE A 59 12.53 12.28 12.20
CA ILE A 59 12.94 11.64 10.93
C ILE A 59 12.58 10.17 11.02
N ILE A 60 11.66 9.72 10.17
CA ILE A 60 11.19 8.34 10.11
C ILE A 60 11.31 7.78 8.69
N PRO A 61 11.34 6.45 8.51
CA PRO A 61 11.25 5.86 7.18
C PRO A 61 9.95 6.25 6.46
N GLY A 62 10.02 6.33 5.14
CA GLY A 62 8.82 6.41 4.32
C GLY A 62 7.94 5.17 4.49
N MET A 63 6.64 5.35 4.39
CA MET A 63 5.67 4.28 4.56
C MET A 63 5.30 3.64 3.23
N THR A 64 4.87 2.38 3.28
CA THR A 64 4.41 1.61 2.13
C THR A 64 2.91 1.41 2.20
N ASP A 65 2.20 1.87 1.17
CA ASP A 65 0.77 1.65 0.97
C ASP A 65 0.58 0.49 -0.02
N LEU A 66 0.22 -0.70 0.48
CA LEU A 66 0.13 -1.91 -0.35
C LEU A 66 -1.16 -2.02 -1.15
N HIS A 67 -2.14 -1.13 -0.95
CA HIS A 67 -3.41 -1.21 -1.65
C HIS A 67 -4.16 0.12 -1.66
N LEU A 68 -4.38 0.66 -2.85
CA LEU A 68 -5.20 1.85 -3.08
C LEU A 68 -5.67 1.95 -4.53
N HIS A 69 -6.78 2.66 -4.76
CA HIS A 69 -7.45 2.82 -6.05
C HIS A 69 -7.39 4.27 -6.54
N ALA A 70 -6.53 4.57 -7.51
CA ALA A 70 -6.40 5.93 -8.05
C ALA A 70 -7.69 6.47 -8.69
N PRO A 71 -8.48 5.68 -9.46
CA PRO A 71 -9.70 6.20 -10.10
C PRO A 71 -10.83 6.48 -9.10
N GLN A 72 -10.76 5.98 -7.88
CA GLN A 72 -11.79 6.21 -6.86
C GLN A 72 -11.48 7.44 -5.99
N TYR A 73 -10.29 8.03 -6.11
CA TYR A 73 -9.79 9.05 -5.18
C TYR A 73 -10.70 10.26 -5.02
N THR A 74 -11.35 10.70 -6.10
CA THR A 74 -12.13 11.95 -6.12
C THR A 74 -13.50 11.84 -5.46
N PHE A 75 -14.03 10.62 -5.22
CA PHE A 75 -15.31 10.42 -4.55
C PHE A 75 -15.21 9.78 -3.15
N ARG A 76 -14.00 9.72 -2.58
CA ARG A 76 -13.80 9.14 -1.25
C ARG A 76 -14.73 9.77 -0.20
N GLY A 77 -15.22 8.93 0.71
CA GLY A 77 -16.16 9.35 1.75
C GLY A 77 -17.62 9.45 1.28
N ILE A 78 -17.95 8.98 0.06
CA ILE A 78 -19.32 8.96 -0.46
C ILE A 78 -19.84 7.52 -0.47
N GLY A 79 -21.08 7.32 0.01
CA GLY A 79 -21.75 6.03 0.04
C GLY A 79 -21.25 5.09 1.14
N MET A 80 -20.65 5.61 2.20
CA MET A 80 -20.08 4.81 3.31
C MET A 80 -21.14 4.19 4.24
N ASP A 81 -22.41 4.31 3.91
CA ASP A 81 -23.55 3.65 4.54
C ASP A 81 -24.00 2.37 3.80
N LEU A 82 -23.24 1.97 2.78
CA LEU A 82 -23.51 0.80 1.95
C LEU A 82 -22.53 -0.34 2.24
N GLU A 83 -22.97 -1.58 2.00
CA GLU A 83 -22.07 -2.73 1.94
C GLU A 83 -21.30 -2.78 0.61
N LEU A 84 -20.21 -3.55 0.57
CA LEU A 84 -19.29 -3.64 -0.55
C LEU A 84 -19.99 -3.78 -1.92
N LEU A 85 -20.78 -4.83 -2.14
CA LEU A 85 -21.35 -5.11 -3.46
C LEU A 85 -22.32 -4.03 -3.94
N GLN A 86 -23.08 -3.45 -3.01
CA GLN A 86 -23.98 -2.35 -3.31
C GLN A 86 -23.18 -1.06 -3.59
N TRP A 87 -22.14 -0.77 -2.81
CA TRP A 87 -21.27 0.38 -3.03
C TRP A 87 -20.53 0.28 -4.37
N LEU A 88 -20.02 -0.92 -4.73
CA LEU A 88 -19.39 -1.16 -6.03
C LEU A 88 -20.32 -0.83 -7.18
N SER A 89 -21.55 -1.35 -7.16
CA SER A 89 -22.52 -1.18 -8.27
C SER A 89 -23.08 0.23 -8.39
N THR A 90 -23.25 0.95 -7.26
CA THR A 90 -23.92 2.26 -7.24
C THR A 90 -22.97 3.46 -7.35
N HIS A 91 -21.74 3.32 -6.88
CA HIS A 91 -20.76 4.42 -6.81
C HIS A 91 -19.48 4.12 -7.58
N THR A 92 -18.84 2.98 -7.29
CA THR A 92 -17.51 2.68 -7.79
C THR A 92 -17.47 2.42 -9.29
N PHE A 93 -18.28 1.47 -9.77
CA PHE A 93 -18.27 1.11 -11.20
C PHE A 93 -18.71 2.27 -12.08
N PRO A 94 -19.78 3.03 -11.77
CA PRO A 94 -20.14 4.21 -12.52
C PRO A 94 -19.05 5.29 -12.56
N GLU A 95 -18.31 5.50 -11.47
CA GLU A 95 -17.21 6.47 -11.44
C GLU A 95 -16.01 5.97 -12.24
N GLU A 96 -15.59 4.71 -12.07
CA GLU A 96 -14.44 4.15 -12.81
C GLU A 96 -14.71 4.09 -14.33
N ALA A 97 -15.94 3.88 -14.76
CA ALA A 97 -16.32 3.90 -16.18
C ALA A 97 -16.03 5.25 -16.85
N ARG A 98 -16.08 6.38 -16.11
CA ARG A 98 -15.79 7.72 -16.60
C ARG A 98 -14.34 7.90 -17.06
N TYR A 99 -13.42 7.06 -16.60
CA TYR A 99 -12.01 7.09 -16.98
C TYR A 99 -11.74 6.64 -18.42
N LYS A 100 -12.76 6.20 -19.14
CA LYS A 100 -12.76 6.07 -20.60
C LYS A 100 -12.50 7.43 -21.29
N ASP A 101 -12.96 8.53 -20.68
CA ASP A 101 -12.61 9.89 -21.06
C ASP A 101 -11.23 10.25 -20.50
N LEU A 102 -10.23 10.35 -21.38
CA LEU A 102 -8.84 10.63 -20.99
C LEU A 102 -8.67 12.01 -20.34
N GLU A 103 -9.45 13.02 -20.72
CA GLU A 103 -9.39 14.35 -20.09
C GLU A 103 -9.93 14.31 -18.66
N TYR A 104 -11.00 13.53 -18.43
CA TYR A 104 -11.49 13.26 -17.09
C TYR A 104 -10.43 12.55 -16.25
N ALA A 105 -9.86 11.46 -16.77
CA ALA A 105 -8.82 10.68 -16.11
C ALA A 105 -7.61 11.56 -15.75
N ARG A 106 -7.10 12.34 -16.71
CA ARG A 106 -5.97 13.27 -16.51
C ARG A 106 -6.22 14.26 -15.37
N LYS A 107 -7.41 14.82 -15.30
CA LYS A 107 -7.79 15.78 -14.24
C LYS A 107 -7.89 15.08 -12.88
N ALA A 108 -8.55 13.94 -12.80
CA ALA A 108 -8.74 13.20 -11.55
C ALA A 108 -7.39 12.68 -10.99
N TYR A 109 -6.54 12.11 -11.84
CA TYR A 109 -5.23 11.64 -11.44
C TYR A 109 -4.28 12.74 -10.99
N ARG A 110 -4.45 13.97 -11.48
CA ARG A 110 -3.69 15.12 -10.99
C ARG A 110 -3.97 15.40 -9.51
N TYR A 111 -5.21 15.29 -9.06
CA TYR A 111 -5.54 15.43 -7.64
C TYR A 111 -4.96 14.28 -6.81
N PHE A 112 -5.10 13.05 -7.28
CA PHE A 112 -4.53 11.87 -6.64
C PHE A 112 -3.00 11.99 -6.49
N CYS A 113 -2.28 12.27 -7.56
CA CYS A 113 -0.81 12.38 -7.57
C CYS A 113 -0.32 13.59 -6.76
N TYR A 114 -1.07 14.70 -6.76
CA TYR A 114 -0.76 15.86 -5.94
C TYR A 114 -0.76 15.51 -4.45
N ASP A 115 -1.75 14.76 -3.98
CA ASP A 115 -1.84 14.35 -2.58
C ASP A 115 -0.92 13.16 -2.26
N LEU A 116 -0.73 12.21 -3.18
CA LEU A 116 0.25 11.12 -3.03
C LEU A 116 1.67 11.64 -2.80
N LYS A 117 2.08 12.66 -3.57
CA LYS A 117 3.39 13.30 -3.40
C LYS A 117 3.56 13.91 -2.01
N ARG A 118 2.47 14.34 -1.36
CA ARG A 118 2.42 15.00 -0.04
C ARG A 118 2.11 14.06 1.11
N SER A 119 1.72 12.81 0.82
CA SER A 119 1.38 11.80 1.82
C SER A 119 2.63 11.18 2.45
N PHE A 120 2.44 10.37 3.49
CA PHE A 120 3.51 9.59 4.15
C PHE A 120 4.02 8.42 3.27
N THR A 121 3.35 8.13 2.16
CA THR A 121 3.61 6.99 1.28
C THR A 121 4.79 7.27 0.36
N THR A 122 5.85 6.48 0.44
CA THR A 122 7.00 6.50 -0.49
C THR A 122 6.96 5.34 -1.48
N ARG A 123 6.24 4.27 -1.14
CA ARG A 123 6.02 3.07 -1.97
C ARG A 123 4.54 2.75 -2.02
N ALA A 124 4.00 2.45 -3.20
CA ALA A 124 2.57 2.20 -3.38
C ALA A 124 2.28 1.05 -4.35
N CYS A 125 1.20 0.28 -4.08
CA CYS A 125 0.63 -0.67 -5.03
C CYS A 125 -0.77 -0.18 -5.43
N VAL A 126 -0.90 0.29 -6.67
CA VAL A 126 -2.01 1.11 -7.14
C VAL A 126 -2.86 0.37 -8.15
N PHE A 127 -4.15 0.27 -7.89
CA PHE A 127 -5.15 -0.11 -8.89
C PHE A 127 -5.45 1.12 -9.78
N ALA A 128 -5.27 0.96 -11.08
CA ALA A 128 -5.73 1.91 -12.08
C ALA A 128 -7.16 1.56 -12.55
N THR A 129 -7.47 1.81 -13.79
CA THR A 129 -8.71 1.42 -14.44
C THR A 129 -8.47 0.32 -15.49
N LEU A 130 -9.53 -0.22 -16.08
CA LEU A 130 -9.41 -1.15 -17.22
C LEU A 130 -9.00 -0.44 -18.52
N HIS A 131 -9.13 0.89 -18.60
CA HIS A 131 -8.82 1.67 -19.80
C HIS A 131 -7.32 1.90 -19.94
N THR A 132 -6.72 1.34 -20.99
CA THR A 132 -5.27 1.38 -21.26
C THR A 132 -4.69 2.80 -21.27
N GLU A 133 -5.34 3.72 -21.98
CA GLU A 133 -4.87 5.12 -22.09
C GLU A 133 -4.84 5.84 -20.73
N ALA A 134 -5.89 5.67 -19.95
CA ALA A 134 -5.97 6.26 -18.62
C ALA A 134 -4.97 5.62 -17.65
N THR A 135 -4.69 4.31 -17.78
CA THR A 135 -3.66 3.64 -16.98
C THR A 135 -2.26 4.18 -17.27
N ILE A 136 -1.93 4.39 -18.56
CA ILE A 136 -0.65 5.00 -18.97
C ILE A 136 -0.55 6.44 -18.44
N GLU A 137 -1.62 7.24 -18.56
CA GLU A 137 -1.67 8.59 -18.00
C GLU A 137 -1.41 8.62 -16.49
N LEU A 138 -1.98 7.65 -15.74
CA LEU A 138 -1.69 7.51 -14.31
C LEU A 138 -0.22 7.22 -14.05
N MET A 139 0.36 6.29 -14.81
CA MET A 139 1.78 5.93 -14.67
C MET A 139 2.68 7.12 -14.95
N ASP A 140 2.39 7.93 -15.97
CA ASP A 140 3.11 9.17 -16.27
C ASP A 140 3.09 10.14 -15.10
N GLN A 141 1.90 10.37 -14.54
CA GLN A 141 1.76 11.30 -13.42
C GLN A 141 2.37 10.79 -12.12
N ILE A 142 2.33 9.47 -11.84
CA ILE A 142 3.01 8.89 -10.67
C ILE A 142 4.53 9.00 -10.83
N GLU A 143 5.08 8.70 -12.02
CA GLU A 143 6.51 8.86 -12.29
C GLU A 143 7.01 10.28 -11.98
N ASP A 144 6.22 11.29 -12.34
CA ASP A 144 6.52 12.71 -12.08
C ASP A 144 6.47 13.08 -10.58
N THR A 145 5.78 12.28 -9.75
CA THR A 145 5.79 12.51 -8.29
C THR A 145 7.12 12.15 -7.64
N GLY A 146 7.83 11.18 -8.20
CA GLY A 146 9.00 10.56 -7.62
C GLY A 146 8.71 9.46 -6.59
N VAL A 147 7.43 9.14 -6.32
CA VAL A 147 7.02 7.97 -5.53
C VAL A 147 7.27 6.71 -6.36
N ILE A 148 7.76 5.65 -5.73
CA ILE A 148 7.96 4.37 -6.42
C ILE A 148 6.70 3.52 -6.28
N ALA A 149 6.13 3.07 -7.41
CA ALA A 149 4.86 2.36 -7.39
C ALA A 149 4.81 1.15 -8.34
N TYR A 150 4.07 0.14 -7.91
CA TYR A 150 3.47 -0.82 -8.83
C TYR A 150 2.10 -0.28 -9.23
N VAL A 151 1.81 -0.23 -10.53
CA VAL A 151 0.53 0.24 -11.08
C VAL A 151 -0.03 -0.83 -11.98
N GLY A 152 -1.30 -1.17 -11.79
CA GLY A 152 -1.93 -2.23 -12.54
C GLY A 152 -3.15 -1.77 -13.35
N LYS A 153 -3.14 -2.09 -14.66
CA LYS A 153 -4.35 -2.06 -15.46
C LYS A 153 -5.31 -3.12 -14.92
N VAL A 154 -6.51 -2.71 -14.53
CA VAL A 154 -7.54 -3.62 -14.04
C VAL A 154 -8.05 -4.52 -15.17
N ASN A 155 -8.24 -5.80 -14.86
CA ASN A 155 -8.86 -6.78 -15.75
C ASN A 155 -10.24 -7.16 -15.20
N MET A 156 -11.26 -7.03 -16.03
CA MET A 156 -12.66 -7.36 -15.72
C MET A 156 -13.38 -7.74 -17.03
N ASP A 157 -13.86 -8.97 -17.15
CA ASP A 157 -14.61 -9.46 -18.31
C ASP A 157 -15.97 -10.07 -17.95
N ARG A 158 -16.42 -9.82 -16.69
CA ARG A 158 -17.79 -10.14 -16.23
C ARG A 158 -18.20 -9.28 -15.03
N ASN A 159 -19.50 -9.10 -14.84
CA ASN A 159 -20.11 -8.45 -13.65
C ASN A 159 -19.64 -7.01 -13.37
N GLY A 160 -19.09 -6.32 -14.35
CA GLY A 160 -18.65 -4.93 -14.24
C GLY A 160 -19.72 -3.90 -14.66
N GLY A 161 -20.85 -4.35 -15.20
CA GLY A 161 -21.87 -3.50 -15.79
C GLY A 161 -21.50 -3.07 -17.22
N GLU A 162 -22.45 -2.42 -17.92
CA GLU A 162 -22.34 -2.13 -19.35
C GLU A 162 -21.12 -1.29 -19.73
N ASP A 163 -20.65 -0.41 -18.84
CA ASP A 163 -19.60 0.58 -19.15
C ASP A 163 -18.23 0.26 -18.55
N LEU A 164 -18.14 -0.77 -17.69
CA LEU A 164 -16.89 -1.14 -17.00
C LEU A 164 -16.62 -2.65 -17.12
N GLU A 165 -16.71 -3.18 -18.32
CA GLU A 165 -16.45 -4.59 -18.63
C GLU A 165 -15.70 -4.71 -19.96
N GLU A 166 -14.66 -5.54 -19.99
CA GLU A 166 -13.97 -5.90 -21.22
C GLU A 166 -14.83 -6.96 -21.95
N LYS A 167 -14.82 -6.93 -23.27
CA LYS A 167 -15.70 -7.75 -24.09
C LYS A 167 -15.61 -9.27 -23.80
N ASP A 168 -14.39 -9.74 -23.54
CA ASP A 168 -14.06 -11.14 -23.27
C ASP A 168 -12.62 -11.26 -22.74
N SER A 169 -12.23 -12.46 -22.31
CA SER A 169 -10.89 -12.75 -21.81
C SER A 169 -9.77 -12.47 -22.81
N ASP A 170 -10.00 -12.70 -24.11
CA ASP A 170 -9.00 -12.45 -25.17
C ASP A 170 -8.78 -10.95 -25.34
N SER A 171 -9.85 -10.15 -25.32
CA SER A 171 -9.80 -8.69 -25.39
C SER A 171 -9.06 -8.10 -24.18
N SER A 172 -9.33 -8.61 -22.98
CA SER A 172 -8.64 -8.19 -21.74
C SER A 172 -7.14 -8.50 -21.80
N VAL A 173 -6.77 -9.70 -22.21
CA VAL A 173 -5.36 -10.10 -22.38
C VAL A 173 -4.69 -9.26 -23.47
N ALA A 174 -5.33 -9.04 -24.61
CA ALA A 174 -4.77 -8.23 -25.70
C ALA A 174 -4.52 -6.78 -25.26
N ALA A 175 -5.46 -6.17 -24.53
CA ALA A 175 -5.29 -4.82 -23.97
C ALA A 175 -4.16 -4.77 -22.93
N THR A 176 -4.01 -5.81 -22.10
CA THR A 176 -2.92 -5.92 -21.12
C THR A 176 -1.57 -6.04 -21.83
N LEU A 177 -1.46 -6.85 -22.87
CA LEU A 177 -0.23 -6.99 -23.67
C LEU A 177 0.14 -5.71 -24.40
N ASP A 178 -0.84 -4.98 -24.97
CA ASP A 178 -0.64 -3.67 -25.60
C ASP A 178 -0.13 -2.66 -24.58
N TRP A 179 -0.75 -2.60 -23.40
CA TRP A 179 -0.30 -1.76 -22.28
C TRP A 179 1.15 -2.06 -21.91
N LEU A 180 1.49 -3.32 -21.63
CA LEU A 180 2.85 -3.73 -21.24
C LEU A 180 3.88 -3.34 -22.31
N LYS A 181 3.57 -3.57 -23.59
CA LYS A 181 4.43 -3.18 -24.72
C LYS A 181 4.68 -1.68 -24.78
N ARG A 182 3.66 -0.87 -24.55
CA ARG A 182 3.72 0.60 -24.65
C ARG A 182 4.47 1.25 -23.49
N ILE A 183 4.55 0.58 -22.34
CA ILE A 183 5.26 1.08 -21.16
C ILE A 183 6.69 0.52 -21.02
N GLU A 184 7.08 -0.41 -21.88
CA GLU A 184 8.40 -1.05 -21.82
C GLU A 184 9.54 -0.01 -21.88
N GLY A 185 10.41 -0.01 -20.84
CA GLY A 185 11.54 0.92 -20.73
C GLY A 185 11.18 2.40 -20.50
N ARG A 186 9.90 2.73 -20.32
CA ARG A 186 9.43 4.13 -20.22
C ARG A 186 9.64 4.74 -18.83
N TYR A 187 9.59 3.94 -17.77
CA TYR A 187 9.58 4.42 -16.38
C TYR A 187 10.76 3.88 -15.58
N VAL A 188 11.19 4.65 -14.59
CA VAL A 188 12.22 4.28 -13.61
C VAL A 188 11.58 3.88 -12.28
N ASN A 189 10.61 4.67 -11.82
CA ASN A 189 9.99 4.49 -10.51
C ASN A 189 8.68 3.69 -10.57
N THR A 190 8.02 3.67 -11.74
CA THR A 190 6.71 3.04 -11.90
C THR A 190 6.84 1.71 -12.64
N LYS A 191 6.30 0.64 -12.07
CA LYS A 191 6.38 -0.73 -12.59
C LYS A 191 4.99 -1.31 -12.81
N PRO A 192 4.81 -2.19 -13.82
CA PRO A 192 3.54 -2.88 -14.02
C PRO A 192 3.31 -3.97 -12.98
N ILE A 193 2.03 -4.20 -12.65
CA ILE A 193 1.54 -5.33 -11.88
C ILE A 193 0.23 -5.83 -12.49
N LEU A 194 0.03 -7.13 -12.68
CA LEU A 194 -1.22 -7.69 -13.16
C LEU A 194 -2.30 -7.51 -12.12
N THR A 195 -3.48 -7.08 -12.55
CA THR A 195 -4.54 -6.65 -11.63
C THR A 195 -5.90 -7.23 -12.03
N PRO A 196 -6.11 -8.57 -11.93
CA PRO A 196 -7.47 -9.08 -11.90
C PRO A 196 -8.18 -8.44 -10.71
N ARG A 197 -9.33 -7.78 -10.94
CA ARG A 197 -9.97 -7.01 -9.86
C ARG A 197 -10.30 -7.92 -8.68
N PHE A 198 -11.04 -8.99 -8.93
CA PHE A 198 -11.36 -10.07 -7.98
C PHE A 198 -12.08 -11.20 -8.74
N ILE A 199 -12.24 -12.37 -8.16
CA ILE A 199 -12.85 -13.53 -8.85
C ILE A 199 -14.24 -13.21 -9.43
N PRO A 200 -15.16 -12.50 -8.74
CA PRO A 200 -16.48 -12.22 -9.32
C PRO A 200 -16.46 -11.40 -10.62
N SER A 201 -15.45 -10.58 -10.86
CA SER A 201 -15.35 -9.73 -12.05
C SER A 201 -14.46 -10.29 -13.16
N CYS A 202 -13.84 -11.44 -12.94
CA CYS A 202 -12.95 -12.08 -13.92
C CYS A 202 -13.46 -13.48 -14.24
N SER A 203 -13.63 -13.81 -15.52
CA SER A 203 -13.98 -15.18 -15.93
C SER A 203 -12.83 -16.15 -15.58
N ASP A 204 -13.17 -17.41 -15.40
CA ASP A 204 -12.19 -18.47 -15.13
C ASP A 204 -11.12 -18.54 -16.23
N GLU A 205 -11.52 -18.28 -17.47
CA GLU A 205 -10.62 -18.24 -18.63
C GLU A 205 -9.66 -17.05 -18.54
N LEU A 206 -10.15 -15.87 -18.16
CA LEU A 206 -9.31 -14.69 -17.94
C LEU A 206 -8.32 -14.93 -16.80
N MET A 207 -8.77 -15.48 -15.68
CA MET A 207 -7.92 -15.77 -14.53
C MET A 207 -6.78 -16.74 -14.89
N LYS A 208 -7.06 -17.82 -15.61
CA LYS A 208 -6.05 -18.77 -16.11
C LYS A 208 -5.03 -18.10 -17.05
N LYS A 209 -5.51 -17.23 -17.96
CA LYS A 209 -4.63 -16.48 -18.87
C LYS A 209 -3.72 -15.50 -18.12
N LEU A 210 -4.23 -14.81 -17.10
CA LEU A 210 -3.45 -13.88 -16.29
C LEU A 210 -2.44 -14.61 -15.39
N GLY A 211 -2.82 -15.75 -14.79
CA GLY A 211 -1.90 -16.61 -14.05
C GLY A 211 -0.73 -17.08 -14.93
N LYS A 212 -1.03 -17.60 -16.12
CA LYS A 212 -0.01 -17.99 -17.11
C LYS A 212 0.89 -16.81 -17.52
N MET A 213 0.30 -15.62 -17.74
CA MET A 213 1.06 -14.40 -18.08
C MET A 213 1.99 -13.98 -16.94
N SER A 214 1.55 -14.10 -15.69
CA SER A 214 2.38 -13.85 -14.50
C SER A 214 3.64 -14.71 -14.53
N ASP A 215 3.50 -15.99 -14.73
CA ASP A 215 4.62 -16.95 -14.77
C ASP A 215 5.55 -16.67 -15.96
N GLU A 216 5.00 -16.56 -17.17
CA GLU A 216 5.79 -16.40 -18.40
C GLU A 216 6.57 -15.07 -18.45
N LYS A 217 6.02 -14.01 -17.87
CA LYS A 217 6.62 -12.67 -17.91
C LYS A 217 7.24 -12.24 -16.58
N ASN A 218 7.18 -13.10 -15.57
CA ASN A 218 7.63 -12.78 -14.19
C ASN A 218 6.99 -11.49 -13.67
N LEU A 219 5.68 -11.34 -13.88
CA LEU A 219 4.90 -10.20 -13.41
C LEU A 219 4.17 -10.58 -12.13
N ARG A 220 4.23 -9.70 -11.14
CA ARG A 220 3.46 -9.85 -9.89
C ARG A 220 1.98 -9.65 -10.13
N ILE A 221 1.17 -10.15 -9.20
CA ILE A 221 -0.30 -10.00 -9.20
C ILE A 221 -0.72 -9.25 -7.94
N GLN A 222 -1.73 -8.39 -8.07
CA GLN A 222 -2.50 -7.84 -6.95
C GLN A 222 -3.99 -8.06 -7.18
N SER A 223 -4.74 -8.34 -6.11
CA SER A 223 -6.18 -8.56 -6.18
C SER A 223 -6.83 -8.39 -4.80
N HIS A 224 -8.15 -8.66 -4.70
CA HIS A 224 -8.93 -8.65 -3.47
C HIS A 224 -9.24 -10.08 -3.04
N LEU A 225 -9.29 -10.33 -1.73
CA LEU A 225 -9.52 -11.67 -1.19
C LEU A 225 -10.35 -11.59 0.10
N SER A 226 -11.43 -12.36 0.13
CA SER A 226 -12.24 -12.64 1.33
C SER A 226 -12.60 -11.39 2.13
N GLU A 227 -13.00 -10.31 1.43
CA GLU A 227 -13.31 -9.03 2.04
C GLU A 227 -14.65 -9.03 2.73
N ASN A 228 -15.71 -9.55 2.07
CA ASN A 228 -17.09 -9.48 2.53
C ASN A 228 -17.75 -10.86 2.44
N MET A 229 -18.67 -11.17 3.39
CA MET A 229 -19.35 -12.47 3.41
C MET A 229 -20.18 -12.75 2.16
N SER A 230 -20.85 -11.73 1.60
CA SER A 230 -21.62 -11.87 0.37
C SER A 230 -20.70 -12.15 -0.83
N GLU A 231 -19.53 -11.52 -0.86
CA GLU A 231 -18.49 -11.79 -1.86
C GLU A 231 -17.96 -13.22 -1.74
N VAL A 232 -17.63 -13.68 -0.53
CA VAL A 232 -17.14 -15.06 -0.29
C VAL A 232 -18.18 -16.10 -0.74
N ALA A 233 -19.46 -15.88 -0.39
CA ALA A 233 -20.54 -16.76 -0.84
C ALA A 233 -20.67 -16.80 -2.36
N TRP A 234 -20.60 -15.64 -3.01
CA TRP A 234 -20.66 -15.52 -4.47
C TRP A 234 -19.51 -16.23 -5.17
N VAL A 235 -18.29 -16.15 -4.63
CA VAL A 235 -17.13 -16.91 -5.17
C VAL A 235 -17.36 -18.41 -5.04
N GLY A 236 -17.94 -18.89 -3.93
CA GLY A 236 -18.31 -20.30 -3.78
C GLY A 236 -19.31 -20.81 -4.84
N GLU A 237 -20.22 -19.92 -5.30
CA GLU A 237 -21.13 -20.24 -6.41
C GLU A 237 -20.42 -20.25 -7.79
N LEU A 238 -19.50 -19.29 -8.00
CA LEU A 238 -18.78 -19.12 -9.26
C LEU A 238 -17.69 -20.20 -9.48
N VAL A 239 -17.03 -20.66 -8.42
CA VAL A 239 -15.93 -21.62 -8.47
C VAL A 239 -16.20 -22.77 -7.48
N PRO A 240 -17.21 -23.62 -7.76
CA PRO A 240 -17.70 -24.64 -6.82
C PRO A 240 -16.64 -25.72 -6.48
N ASP A 241 -15.61 -25.89 -7.31
CA ASP A 241 -14.52 -26.81 -7.06
C ASP A 241 -13.46 -26.26 -6.08
N ALA A 242 -13.50 -24.97 -5.74
CA ALA A 242 -12.58 -24.37 -4.79
C ALA A 242 -12.97 -24.70 -3.34
N THR A 243 -11.97 -25.04 -2.53
CA THR A 243 -12.14 -25.37 -1.10
C THR A 243 -12.25 -24.14 -0.18
N CYS A 244 -11.79 -22.98 -0.66
CA CYS A 244 -11.89 -21.65 -0.08
C CYS A 244 -11.62 -20.60 -1.15
N TYR A 245 -11.80 -19.31 -0.83
CA TYR A 245 -11.63 -18.25 -1.83
C TYR A 245 -10.19 -18.18 -2.39
N ALA A 246 -9.13 -18.27 -1.56
CA ALA A 246 -7.75 -18.29 -2.06
C ALA A 246 -7.47 -19.50 -2.96
N ASN A 247 -8.13 -20.64 -2.73
CA ASN A 247 -7.98 -21.83 -3.60
C ASN A 247 -8.50 -21.56 -5.02
N SER A 248 -9.48 -20.67 -5.21
CA SER A 248 -9.91 -20.28 -6.54
C SER A 248 -8.79 -19.61 -7.34
N TYR A 249 -8.03 -18.71 -6.71
CA TYR A 249 -6.83 -18.12 -7.34
C TYR A 249 -5.75 -19.17 -7.61
N GLU A 250 -5.54 -20.11 -6.68
CA GLU A 250 -4.56 -21.19 -6.83
C GLU A 250 -4.91 -22.11 -8.01
N ILE A 251 -6.19 -22.50 -8.15
CA ILE A 251 -6.69 -23.31 -9.29
C ILE A 251 -6.40 -22.62 -10.63
N PHE A 252 -6.47 -21.30 -10.68
CA PHE A 252 -6.21 -20.50 -11.88
C PHE A 252 -4.72 -20.13 -12.07
N GLY A 253 -3.82 -20.54 -11.16
CA GLY A 253 -2.41 -20.18 -11.21
C GLY A 253 -2.12 -18.70 -10.90
N ALA A 254 -3.03 -18.00 -10.22
CA ALA A 254 -2.97 -16.56 -9.99
C ALA A 254 -2.52 -16.18 -8.56
N MET A 255 -1.87 -17.09 -7.83
CA MET A 255 -1.34 -16.84 -6.47
C MET A 255 0.13 -16.41 -6.43
N GLY A 256 0.82 -16.41 -7.58
CA GLY A 256 2.26 -16.17 -7.60
C GLY A 256 3.08 -17.25 -6.88
N SER A 257 4.28 -16.88 -6.44
CA SER A 257 5.20 -17.76 -5.73
C SER A 257 6.03 -16.95 -4.71
N PRO A 258 6.75 -17.60 -3.77
CA PRO A 258 7.62 -16.88 -2.82
C PRO A 258 8.67 -15.97 -3.49
N ASP A 259 9.15 -16.32 -4.68
CA ASP A 259 10.11 -15.51 -5.45
C ASP A 259 9.44 -14.39 -6.26
N ASN A 260 8.14 -14.54 -6.56
CA ASN A 260 7.31 -13.56 -7.26
C ASN A 260 5.94 -13.43 -6.57
N PRO A 261 5.90 -12.88 -5.33
CA PRO A 261 4.72 -12.91 -4.48
C PRO A 261 3.62 -12.00 -5.01
N CYS A 262 2.36 -12.44 -4.84
CA CYS A 262 1.20 -11.59 -5.06
C CYS A 262 0.85 -10.75 -3.81
N ILE A 263 -0.02 -9.75 -3.99
CA ILE A 263 -0.69 -9.02 -2.91
C ILE A 263 -2.17 -9.36 -2.95
N MET A 264 -2.73 -9.74 -1.80
CA MET A 264 -4.15 -9.90 -1.59
C MET A 264 -4.64 -8.90 -0.55
N ALA A 265 -5.57 -8.04 -0.95
CA ALA A 265 -6.14 -7.05 -0.06
C ALA A 265 -7.23 -7.66 0.83
N HIS A 266 -7.41 -7.08 2.02
CA HIS A 266 -8.43 -7.34 3.03
C HIS A 266 -8.26 -8.63 3.84
N CYS A 267 -8.49 -9.80 3.27
CA CYS A 267 -8.40 -11.11 3.95
C CYS A 267 -9.19 -11.16 5.29
N VAL A 268 -10.38 -10.52 5.31
CA VAL A 268 -11.20 -10.39 6.53
C VAL A 268 -11.72 -11.74 7.01
N TYR A 269 -12.14 -12.56 6.06
CA TYR A 269 -12.76 -13.87 6.33
C TYR A 269 -11.84 -15.05 6.03
N SER A 270 -10.52 -14.81 5.99
CA SER A 270 -9.54 -15.88 5.78
C SER A 270 -9.54 -16.87 6.94
N ASP A 271 -9.88 -18.13 6.65
CA ASP A 271 -9.81 -19.25 7.58
C ASP A 271 -8.41 -19.92 7.55
N GLU A 272 -8.22 -20.98 8.35
CA GLU A 272 -6.95 -21.70 8.43
C GLU A 272 -6.51 -22.29 7.08
N LYS A 273 -7.45 -22.78 6.25
CA LYS A 273 -7.14 -23.33 4.91
C LYS A 273 -6.63 -22.25 3.98
N GLU A 274 -7.28 -21.09 4.03
CA GLU A 274 -6.87 -19.93 3.24
C GLU A 274 -5.50 -19.43 3.68
N MET A 275 -5.24 -19.35 4.99
CA MET A 275 -3.95 -18.96 5.55
C MET A 275 -2.82 -19.92 5.14
N GLU A 276 -3.08 -21.23 5.05
CA GLU A 276 -2.11 -22.21 4.55
C GLU A 276 -1.71 -21.94 3.09
N ILE A 277 -2.68 -21.60 2.24
CA ILE A 277 -2.44 -21.23 0.83
C ILE A 277 -1.64 -19.93 0.75
N LEU A 278 -2.04 -18.89 1.47
CA LEU A 278 -1.35 -17.61 1.51
C LEU A 278 0.12 -17.78 1.92
N LYS A 279 0.36 -18.56 2.98
CA LYS A 279 1.72 -18.88 3.45
C LYS A 279 2.54 -19.67 2.43
N LYS A 280 1.94 -20.69 1.82
CA LYS A 280 2.58 -21.55 0.79
C LYS A 280 3.11 -20.71 -0.37
N HIS A 281 2.34 -19.72 -0.81
CA HIS A 281 2.68 -18.86 -1.95
C HIS A 281 3.49 -17.62 -1.59
N GLY A 282 3.76 -17.38 -0.29
CA GLY A 282 4.47 -16.17 0.16
C GLY A 282 3.67 -14.89 -0.10
N THR A 283 2.34 -15.01 -0.15
CA THR A 283 1.42 -13.90 -0.44
C THR A 283 1.52 -12.81 0.61
N TYR A 284 1.63 -11.56 0.17
CA TYR A 284 1.50 -10.39 1.04
C TYR A 284 0.03 -10.04 1.25
N ILE A 285 -0.35 -9.87 2.50
CA ILE A 285 -1.67 -9.34 2.84
C ILE A 285 -1.58 -7.82 2.94
N ALA A 286 -2.43 -7.11 2.20
CA ALA A 286 -2.65 -5.68 2.39
C ALA A 286 -3.84 -5.49 3.34
N HIS A 287 -3.57 -5.23 4.62
CA HIS A 287 -4.62 -4.98 5.61
C HIS A 287 -5.18 -3.57 5.47
N CYS A 288 -6.47 -3.45 5.19
CA CYS A 288 -7.18 -2.21 4.88
C CYS A 288 -8.25 -1.90 5.94
N PRO A 289 -7.87 -1.53 7.18
CA PRO A 289 -8.80 -1.47 8.31
C PRO A 289 -9.93 -0.45 8.13
N ASN A 290 -9.64 0.71 7.54
CA ASN A 290 -10.62 1.78 7.39
C ASN A 290 -11.72 1.39 6.40
N SER A 291 -11.33 0.86 5.25
CA SER A 291 -12.25 0.31 4.26
C SER A 291 -13.12 -0.82 4.82
N ASN A 292 -12.49 -1.80 5.48
CA ASN A 292 -13.21 -2.93 6.07
C ASN A 292 -14.32 -2.48 7.04
N MET A 293 -14.07 -1.40 7.79
CA MET A 293 -15.05 -0.79 8.69
C MET A 293 -16.12 0.01 7.93
N ASN A 294 -15.71 0.83 6.96
CA ASN A 294 -16.64 1.69 6.21
C ASN A 294 -17.68 0.88 5.42
N LEU A 295 -17.25 -0.21 4.79
CA LEU A 295 -18.11 -1.07 3.97
C LEU A 295 -18.74 -2.22 4.75
N THR A 296 -18.69 -2.16 6.09
CA THR A 296 -19.24 -3.21 6.99
C THR A 296 -18.70 -4.62 6.69
N SER A 297 -17.52 -4.71 6.10
CA SER A 297 -16.88 -5.99 5.75
C SER A 297 -16.47 -6.77 7.00
N GLY A 298 -15.94 -6.12 8.03
CA GLY A 298 -15.57 -6.78 9.29
C GLY A 298 -14.16 -6.44 9.77
N ILE A 299 -13.55 -7.34 10.55
CA ILE A 299 -12.23 -7.14 11.16
C ILE A 299 -11.32 -8.32 10.82
N ALA A 300 -10.25 -8.07 10.05
CA ALA A 300 -9.31 -9.10 9.64
C ALA A 300 -8.49 -9.66 10.83
N PRO A 301 -8.16 -10.96 10.83
CA PRO A 301 -7.41 -11.64 11.90
C PRO A 301 -5.90 -11.41 11.82
N VAL A 302 -5.46 -10.14 11.79
CA VAL A 302 -4.05 -9.76 11.52
C VAL A 302 -3.06 -10.44 12.46
N ARG A 303 -3.39 -10.58 13.76
CA ARG A 303 -2.54 -11.31 14.72
C ARG A 303 -2.30 -12.74 14.26
N LYS A 304 -3.31 -13.45 13.78
CA LYS A 304 -3.17 -14.84 13.31
C LYS A 304 -2.27 -14.93 12.09
N PHE A 305 -2.35 -13.97 11.17
CA PHE A 305 -1.44 -13.92 10.02
C PHE A 305 0.01 -13.78 10.46
N LEU A 306 0.29 -12.86 11.40
CA LEU A 306 1.63 -12.64 11.94
C LEU A 306 2.16 -13.87 12.68
N ASP A 307 1.34 -14.49 13.51
CA ASP A 307 1.71 -15.68 14.29
C ASP A 307 2.02 -16.89 13.39
N GLN A 308 1.41 -16.94 12.19
CA GLN A 308 1.70 -17.95 11.17
C GLN A 308 2.88 -17.57 10.26
N GLY A 309 3.44 -16.37 10.40
CA GLY A 309 4.55 -15.88 9.58
C GLY A 309 4.14 -15.48 8.15
N ILE A 310 2.86 -15.15 7.93
CA ILE A 310 2.38 -14.60 6.66
C ILE A 310 2.74 -13.11 6.61
N PRO A 311 3.38 -12.63 5.52
CA PRO A 311 3.74 -11.22 5.42
C PRO A 311 2.50 -10.32 5.36
N VAL A 312 2.43 -9.32 6.23
CA VAL A 312 1.35 -8.33 6.29
C VAL A 312 1.95 -6.94 6.15
N GLY A 313 1.41 -6.15 5.25
CA GLY A 313 1.54 -4.69 5.24
C GLY A 313 0.18 -4.05 5.40
N ILE A 314 0.13 -2.72 5.43
CA ILE A 314 -1.13 -1.99 5.52
C ILE A 314 -1.43 -1.27 4.21
N GLY A 315 -2.71 -1.07 3.92
CA GLY A 315 -3.22 -0.35 2.76
C GLY A 315 -4.26 0.68 3.17
N THR A 316 -4.24 1.84 2.53
CA THR A 316 -5.27 2.86 2.75
C THR A 316 -6.60 2.47 2.11
N ASP A 317 -6.53 1.71 1.01
CA ASP A 317 -7.68 1.38 0.17
C ASP A 317 -8.56 2.60 -0.14
N VAL A 318 -7.90 3.72 -0.41
CA VAL A 318 -8.64 4.89 -0.87
C VAL A 318 -9.27 4.56 -2.22
N SER A 319 -10.61 4.66 -2.34
CA SER A 319 -11.55 5.49 -1.62
C SER A 319 -12.52 4.77 -0.67
N ALA A 320 -12.63 3.45 -0.62
CA ALA A 320 -13.37 2.80 0.44
C ALA A 320 -12.75 3.12 1.81
N GLY A 321 -11.43 3.20 1.88
CA GLY A 321 -10.72 3.95 2.92
C GLY A 321 -10.80 5.46 2.65
N SER A 322 -11.20 6.23 3.65
CA SER A 322 -11.52 7.64 3.51
C SER A 322 -10.29 8.58 3.42
N SER A 323 -9.09 8.09 3.73
CA SER A 323 -7.88 8.90 3.85
C SER A 323 -6.65 8.23 3.27
N MET A 324 -5.80 9.00 2.58
CA MET A 324 -4.46 8.58 2.13
C MET A 324 -3.39 8.74 3.24
N ASN A 325 -3.80 9.07 4.48
CA ASN A 325 -2.87 9.28 5.57
C ASN A 325 -2.50 7.98 6.27
N MET A 326 -1.28 7.49 6.05
CA MET A 326 -0.78 6.25 6.64
C MET A 326 -0.70 6.28 8.18
N LEU A 327 -0.54 7.44 8.82
CA LEU A 327 -0.63 7.55 10.28
C LEU A 327 -2.04 7.15 10.77
N ARG A 328 -3.07 7.58 10.03
CA ARG A 328 -4.45 7.18 10.30
C ARG A 328 -4.65 5.68 10.09
N THR A 329 -4.07 5.10 9.04
CA THR A 329 -4.14 3.66 8.79
C THR A 329 -3.47 2.84 9.90
N ILE A 330 -2.34 3.32 10.45
CA ILE A 330 -1.72 2.73 11.65
C ILE A 330 -2.70 2.73 12.83
N LEU A 331 -3.31 3.89 13.12
CA LEU A 331 -4.30 4.00 14.21
C LEU A 331 -5.48 3.05 14.01
N ASP A 332 -6.08 3.05 12.81
CA ASP A 332 -7.23 2.22 12.49
C ASP A 332 -6.88 0.72 12.61
N THR A 333 -5.66 0.30 12.22
CA THR A 333 -5.16 -1.07 12.44
C THR A 333 -5.08 -1.44 13.92
N ILE A 334 -4.53 -0.55 14.76
CA ILE A 334 -4.45 -0.77 16.22
C ILE A 334 -5.85 -0.88 16.82
N MET A 335 -6.76 0.02 16.45
CA MET A 335 -8.13 0.03 16.96
C MET A 335 -8.91 -1.21 16.51
N ALA A 336 -8.82 -1.59 15.24
CA ALA A 336 -9.44 -2.80 14.71
C ALA A 336 -8.94 -4.05 15.44
N SER A 337 -7.63 -4.17 15.70
CA SER A 337 -7.06 -5.30 16.43
C SER A 337 -7.59 -5.42 17.88
N LYS A 338 -7.80 -4.28 18.56
CA LYS A 338 -8.41 -4.25 19.91
C LYS A 338 -9.87 -4.70 19.88
N MET A 339 -10.62 -4.31 18.83
CA MET A 339 -11.99 -4.75 18.64
C MET A 339 -12.07 -6.24 18.29
N TYR A 340 -11.15 -6.74 17.45
CA TYR A 340 -11.04 -8.16 17.15
C TYR A 340 -10.84 -8.99 18.44
N TYR A 341 -9.84 -8.60 19.24
CA TYR A 341 -9.59 -9.21 20.56
C TYR A 341 -10.85 -9.23 21.43
N ARG A 342 -11.59 -8.12 21.50
CA ARG A 342 -12.71 -7.99 22.43
C ARG A 342 -13.97 -8.70 21.97
N LEU A 343 -14.26 -8.70 20.66
CA LEU A 343 -15.55 -9.12 20.11
C LEU A 343 -15.50 -10.46 19.37
N VAL A 344 -14.32 -10.84 18.83
CA VAL A 344 -14.19 -12.02 17.97
C VAL A 344 -13.39 -13.13 18.66
N ASP A 345 -12.16 -12.83 19.11
CA ASP A 345 -11.25 -13.85 19.65
C ASP A 345 -10.34 -13.27 20.74
N THR A 346 -10.68 -13.55 22.01
CA THR A 346 -9.95 -13.07 23.18
C THR A 346 -8.58 -13.75 23.37
N SER A 347 -8.23 -14.76 22.60
CA SER A 347 -6.89 -15.35 22.57
C SER A 347 -5.94 -14.59 21.65
N SER A 348 -6.48 -13.84 20.68
CA SER A 348 -5.75 -13.07 19.66
C SER A 348 -5.35 -11.71 20.23
N LYS A 349 -4.15 -11.59 20.82
CA LYS A 349 -3.67 -10.33 21.46
C LYS A 349 -3.75 -9.13 20.50
N PRO A 350 -4.18 -7.95 20.99
CA PRO A 350 -4.14 -6.72 20.20
C PRO A 350 -2.73 -6.40 19.70
N LEU A 351 -2.65 -5.72 18.59
CA LEU A 351 -1.38 -5.25 18.04
C LEU A 351 -0.86 -4.05 18.83
N ALA A 352 0.43 -4.05 19.15
CA ALA A 352 1.14 -2.92 19.72
C ALA A 352 1.48 -1.87 18.63
N PHE A 353 1.80 -0.65 19.07
CA PHE A 353 2.19 0.42 18.15
C PHE A 353 3.44 0.05 17.31
N GLU A 354 4.45 -0.55 17.97
CA GLU A 354 5.69 -1.00 17.32
C GLU A 354 5.41 -1.98 16.18
N GLU A 355 4.51 -2.94 16.42
CA GLU A 355 4.14 -3.94 15.42
C GLU A 355 3.50 -3.28 14.20
N VAL A 356 2.54 -2.36 14.40
CA VAL A 356 1.85 -1.72 13.30
C VAL A 356 2.74 -0.71 12.57
N PHE A 357 3.64 -0.02 13.27
CA PHE A 357 4.65 0.82 12.64
C PHE A 357 5.60 -0.01 11.76
N TYR A 358 5.97 -1.20 12.21
CA TYR A 358 6.73 -2.17 11.42
C TYR A 358 5.94 -2.62 10.17
N LEU A 359 4.63 -2.89 10.28
CA LEU A 359 3.79 -3.25 9.13
C LEU A 359 3.73 -2.13 8.09
N ALA A 360 3.64 -0.88 8.53
CA ALA A 360 3.59 0.30 7.68
C ALA A 360 4.92 0.60 6.96
N THR A 361 6.03 0.15 7.52
CA THR A 361 7.39 0.47 7.06
C THR A 361 8.11 -0.77 6.52
N VAL A 362 8.74 -1.55 7.38
CA VAL A 362 9.62 -2.66 6.98
C VAL A 362 8.86 -3.81 6.32
N SER A 363 7.74 -4.25 6.92
CA SER A 363 7.01 -5.39 6.39
C SER A 363 6.39 -5.08 5.04
N GLY A 364 5.63 -3.99 4.93
CA GLY A 364 5.10 -3.53 3.63
C GLY A 364 6.23 -3.20 2.64
N GLY A 365 7.29 -2.54 3.12
CA GLY A 365 8.47 -2.18 2.32
C GLY A 365 9.19 -3.38 1.72
N SER A 366 9.22 -4.52 2.42
CA SER A 366 9.88 -5.74 1.96
C SER A 366 9.33 -6.28 0.63
N TYR A 367 8.09 -5.94 0.28
CA TYR A 367 7.53 -6.20 -1.04
C TYR A 367 8.33 -5.51 -2.17
N PHE A 368 8.94 -4.38 -1.88
CA PHE A 368 9.79 -3.61 -2.80
C PHE A 368 11.28 -3.93 -2.65
N GLY A 369 11.65 -4.77 -1.68
CA GLY A 369 13.03 -5.14 -1.36
C GLY A 369 13.48 -4.58 -0.01
N LYS A 370 14.73 -4.11 0.11
CA LYS A 370 15.22 -3.49 1.34
C LYS A 370 14.67 -2.06 1.47
N VAL A 371 13.45 -1.91 1.96
CA VAL A 371 12.73 -0.63 2.10
C VAL A 371 12.10 -0.53 3.49
N GLY A 372 11.95 0.68 4.02
CA GLY A 372 11.22 0.95 5.26
C GLY A 372 12.06 0.89 6.54
N SER A 373 13.39 0.84 6.44
CA SER A 373 14.33 0.96 7.56
C SER A 373 15.48 1.90 7.22
N PHE A 374 16.23 2.32 8.26
CA PHE A 374 17.45 3.09 8.12
C PHE A 374 18.72 2.27 8.36
N GLU A 375 18.61 0.95 8.43
CA GLU A 375 19.77 0.08 8.49
C GLU A 375 20.61 0.16 7.20
N ASP A 376 21.89 -0.22 7.28
CA ASP A 376 22.78 -0.17 6.12
C ASP A 376 22.28 -0.99 4.94
N GLY A 377 22.33 -0.39 3.75
CA GLY A 377 21.94 -1.01 2.49
C GLY A 377 20.44 -0.93 2.16
N TYR A 378 19.59 -0.40 3.05
CA TYR A 378 18.19 -0.11 2.71
C TYR A 378 18.11 1.06 1.71
N GLU A 379 17.04 1.07 0.88
CA GLU A 379 16.70 2.25 0.08
C GLU A 379 16.46 3.45 1.02
N PHE A 380 17.00 4.59 0.66
CA PHE A 380 16.87 5.79 1.50
C PHE A 380 15.52 6.47 1.28
N ASP A 381 14.49 5.95 1.91
CA ASP A 381 13.16 6.55 1.97
C ASP A 381 13.00 7.21 3.34
N ALA A 382 12.92 8.54 3.38
CA ALA A 382 12.85 9.27 4.64
C ALA A 382 11.81 10.39 4.61
N LEU A 383 11.13 10.56 5.72
CA LEU A 383 10.20 11.66 6.01
C LEU A 383 10.74 12.48 7.16
N VAL A 384 10.85 13.80 6.96
CA VAL A 384 11.10 14.76 8.03
C VAL A 384 9.76 15.35 8.43
N LEU A 385 9.38 15.19 9.69
CA LEU A 385 8.08 15.56 10.20
C LEU A 385 8.18 16.76 11.16
N ASP A 386 7.15 17.59 11.13
CA ASP A 386 6.91 18.64 12.10
C ASP A 386 5.67 18.28 12.92
N ASP A 387 5.89 18.03 14.21
CA ASP A 387 4.89 17.71 15.22
C ASP A 387 4.74 18.83 16.25
N SER A 388 5.28 20.01 15.98
CA SER A 388 5.31 21.14 16.91
C SER A 388 3.93 21.70 17.28
N ALA A 389 2.90 21.44 16.45
CA ALA A 389 1.52 21.79 16.75
C ALA A 389 0.90 20.93 17.87
N MET A 390 1.52 19.78 18.20
CA MET A 390 1.04 18.89 19.27
C MET A 390 1.60 19.29 20.64
N TYR A 391 0.90 20.14 21.35
CA TYR A 391 1.33 20.61 22.68
C TYR A 391 1.41 19.48 23.70
N SER A 392 2.44 19.50 24.55
CA SER A 392 2.58 18.61 25.69
C SER A 392 3.07 19.39 26.91
N MET A 393 2.51 19.08 28.09
CA MET A 393 2.95 19.65 29.38
C MET A 393 4.16 18.90 29.97
N ARG A 394 4.52 17.76 29.37
CA ARG A 394 5.71 17.00 29.75
C ARG A 394 6.58 16.76 28.53
N GLU A 395 7.85 16.52 28.76
CA GLU A 395 8.76 16.05 27.72
C GLU A 395 8.35 14.65 27.26
N LEU A 396 8.32 14.44 25.94
CA LEU A 396 7.98 13.18 25.32
C LEU A 396 9.22 12.57 24.68
N SER A 397 9.38 11.27 24.85
CA SER A 397 10.36 10.49 24.07
C SER A 397 10.04 10.52 22.58
N ILE A 398 11.02 10.25 21.74
CA ILE A 398 10.83 10.16 20.27
C ILE A 398 9.72 9.13 19.94
N ARG A 399 9.73 7.97 20.60
CA ARG A 399 8.71 6.94 20.42
C ARG A 399 7.31 7.47 20.75
N GLU A 400 7.12 8.16 21.89
CA GLU A 400 5.84 8.75 22.29
C GLU A 400 5.37 9.84 21.32
N ARG A 401 6.29 10.60 20.75
CA ARG A 401 5.97 11.63 19.73
C ARG A 401 5.39 10.99 18.47
N ILE A 402 6.01 9.89 17.97
CA ILE A 402 5.52 9.20 16.77
C ILE A 402 4.18 8.50 17.04
N GLU A 403 4.05 7.80 18.17
CA GLU A 403 2.77 7.18 18.56
C GLU A 403 1.66 8.23 18.63
N ARG A 404 1.93 9.35 19.28
CA ARG A 404 0.98 10.45 19.38
C ARG A 404 0.61 11.05 18.02
N SER A 405 1.55 11.10 17.09
CA SER A 405 1.28 11.57 15.71
C SER A 405 0.24 10.71 14.98
N CYS A 406 0.12 9.42 15.30
CA CYS A 406 -0.93 8.58 14.74
C CYS A 406 -2.33 8.92 15.30
N TYR A 407 -2.40 9.36 16.56
CA TYR A 407 -3.67 9.75 17.21
C TYR A 407 -4.09 11.20 16.93
N ASN A 408 -3.14 12.05 16.55
CA ASN A 408 -3.34 13.47 16.21
C ASN A 408 -2.75 13.77 14.82
N ASP A 409 -3.13 12.97 13.85
CA ASP A 409 -2.56 12.93 12.50
C ASP A 409 -2.71 14.26 11.73
N ALA A 410 -3.70 15.08 12.05
CA ALA A 410 -3.88 16.41 11.48
C ALA A 410 -2.80 17.42 11.91
N ASP A 411 -2.20 17.21 13.09
CA ASP A 411 -1.20 18.12 13.69
C ASP A 411 0.25 17.69 13.40
N CYS A 412 0.44 16.58 12.71
CA CYS A 412 1.73 16.09 12.24
C CYS A 412 1.86 16.26 10.73
N ILE A 413 2.77 17.13 10.30
CA ILE A 413 2.93 17.45 8.89
C ILE A 413 4.30 17.04 8.36
N ILE A 414 4.35 16.67 7.08
CA ILE A 414 5.60 16.37 6.38
C ILE A 414 6.26 17.69 5.98
N ARG A 415 7.50 17.91 6.44
CA ARG A 415 8.37 19.03 5.98
C ARG A 415 9.09 18.65 4.71
N GLU A 416 9.77 17.49 4.73
CA GLU A 416 10.60 17.01 3.63
C GLU A 416 10.30 15.53 3.37
N LYS A 417 10.40 15.12 2.11
CA LYS A 417 10.21 13.72 1.71
C LYS A 417 11.31 13.30 0.74
N PHE A 418 11.93 12.17 1.04
CA PHE A 418 12.97 11.54 0.24
C PHE A 418 12.53 10.15 -0.18
N VAL A 419 12.77 9.78 -1.44
CA VAL A 419 12.50 8.45 -2.01
C VAL A 419 13.73 7.99 -2.78
N ALA A 420 14.28 6.84 -2.40
CA ALA A 420 15.56 6.33 -2.94
C ALA A 420 16.66 7.41 -2.98
N GLY A 421 16.76 8.19 -1.90
CA GLY A 421 17.70 9.29 -1.75
C GLY A 421 17.39 10.56 -2.55
N LYS A 422 16.35 10.55 -3.37
CA LYS A 422 15.91 11.76 -4.11
C LYS A 422 14.96 12.58 -3.23
N HIS A 423 15.24 13.86 -3.08
CA HIS A 423 14.33 14.81 -2.44
C HIS A 423 13.20 15.13 -3.39
N ILE A 424 11.96 14.70 -3.06
CA ILE A 424 10.80 14.82 -3.96
C ILE A 424 9.77 15.85 -3.49
N PHE A 425 9.79 16.23 -2.22
CA PHE A 425 8.83 17.19 -1.68
C PHE A 425 9.45 18.00 -0.53
N SER A 426 9.14 19.31 -0.52
CA SER A 426 9.39 20.23 0.59
C SER A 426 8.14 21.08 0.81
N ARG A 427 7.72 21.18 2.05
CA ARG A 427 6.68 22.13 2.45
C ARG A 427 7.31 23.49 2.68
N LYS A 428 6.95 24.50 1.89
CA LYS A 428 7.37 25.88 2.12
C LYS A 428 6.90 26.31 3.52
N GLN A 429 7.82 26.82 4.32
CA GLN A 429 7.45 27.53 5.54
C GLN A 429 6.72 28.82 5.12
N ASN A 430 5.49 28.99 5.62
CA ASN A 430 4.75 30.25 5.45
C ASN A 430 5.32 31.31 6.35
#